data_d4ae968777626a9ee1de5ed404a95aba
#
_entry.id   d4ae968777626a9ee1de5ed404a95aba
#
_cell.length_a   1.000
_cell.length_b   1.000
_cell.length_c   1.000
_cell.angle_alpha   90.00
_cell.angle_beta   90.00
_cell.angle_gamma   90.00
#
_symmetry.space_group_name_H-M   'P 1'
#
loop_
_entity.id
_entity.type
_entity.pdbx_description
1 polymer ?
#
loop_
_entity_poly.entity_id
_entity_poly.type
_entity_poly.pdbx_seq_one_letter_code
_entity_poly.pdbx_strand_id
1 'polypeptide(L)'
;MNRFATNTIRKVSTAQGRRCMSSVALEGSMKRMNLFTAVNDAMRVAMETDETACVFGEDVGFGGVFRCSVGLQQEFGEHRVFNTPLCEQGIAGFAIGYASMGKTAIAEIQFADYIFPAFDQIVNEAAKFRYR
;
A
#
# COMPACT_ATOMS: atom_id res chain seq x y z
N MET A 1 -33.85 34.90 -35.99
CA MET A 1 -33.32 35.32 -34.71
C MET A 1 -32.64 34.09 -34.05
N ASN A 2 -31.37 33.88 -34.36
CA ASN A 2 -30.60 32.77 -33.86
C ASN A 2 -29.66 33.26 -32.76
N ARG A 3 -29.84 32.77 -31.53
CA ARG A 3 -28.89 32.97 -30.46
C ARG A 3 -27.93 31.77 -30.44
N PHE A 4 -26.70 32.01 -30.82
CA PHE A 4 -25.60 31.08 -30.62
C PHE A 4 -25.21 31.08 -29.14
N ALA A 5 -25.36 29.91 -28.51
CA ALA A 5 -24.83 29.65 -27.16
C ALA A 5 -23.34 29.33 -27.29
N THR A 6 -22.50 30.22 -26.76
CA THR A 6 -21.06 30.02 -26.65
C THR A 6 -20.78 29.04 -25.50
N ASN A 7 -20.35 27.83 -25.82
CA ASN A 7 -19.84 26.87 -24.87
C ASN A 7 -18.45 27.32 -24.36
N THR A 8 -18.42 27.84 -23.16
CA THR A 8 -17.16 28.12 -22.47
C THR A 8 -16.60 26.83 -21.89
N ILE A 9 -15.60 26.28 -22.56
CA ILE A 9 -14.82 25.14 -22.05
C ILE A 9 -14.01 25.65 -20.84
N ARG A 10 -14.44 25.26 -19.64
CA ARG A 10 -13.63 25.44 -18.42
C ARG A 10 -12.39 24.54 -18.54
N LYS A 11 -11.23 25.15 -18.70
CA LYS A 11 -9.94 24.49 -18.50
C LYS A 11 -9.87 24.01 -17.04
N VAL A 12 -9.97 22.71 -16.80
CA VAL A 12 -9.64 22.10 -15.53
C VAL A 12 -8.13 22.14 -15.39
N SER A 13 -7.64 23.05 -14.56
CA SER A 13 -6.22 23.11 -14.19
C SER A 13 -5.91 21.93 -13.29
N THR A 14 -5.25 20.91 -13.82
CA THR A 14 -4.65 19.84 -13.04
C THR A 14 -3.32 20.31 -12.45
N ALA A 15 -3.40 21.20 -11.47
CA ALA A 15 -2.28 21.46 -10.59
C ALA A 15 -2.23 20.33 -9.55
N GLN A 16 -1.69 19.18 -9.95
CA GLN A 16 -1.32 18.11 -9.04
C GLN A 16 -0.05 18.54 -8.31
N GLY A 17 -0.24 19.45 -7.34
CA GLY A 17 0.81 19.87 -6.42
C GLY A 17 1.32 18.62 -5.69
N ARG A 18 2.60 18.33 -5.88
CA ARG A 18 3.35 17.41 -5.02
C ARG A 18 3.14 17.90 -3.59
N ARG A 19 2.30 17.23 -2.81
CA ARG A 19 2.28 17.39 -1.37
C ARG A 19 3.63 16.91 -0.86
N CYS A 20 4.55 17.85 -0.71
CA CYS A 20 5.70 17.67 0.15
C CYS A 20 5.12 17.29 1.53
N MET A 21 5.58 16.19 2.12
CA MET A 21 5.23 15.82 3.49
C MET A 21 5.90 16.82 4.44
N SER A 22 5.40 18.07 4.43
CA SER A 22 5.77 19.06 5.42
C SER A 22 4.89 18.86 6.65
N SER A 23 5.49 18.34 7.70
CA SER A 23 5.08 18.50 9.11
C SER A 23 3.56 18.57 9.32
N VAL A 24 2.85 17.45 9.16
CA VAL A 24 1.63 17.26 9.92
C VAL A 24 2.08 17.19 11.37
N ALA A 25 1.84 18.26 12.13
CA ALA A 25 2.01 18.23 13.56
C ALA A 25 1.14 17.07 14.06
N LEU A 26 1.78 16.02 14.56
CA LEU A 26 1.11 14.92 15.22
C LEU A 26 0.61 15.45 16.57
N GLU A 27 -0.47 16.19 16.57
CA GLU A 27 -1.28 16.51 17.75
C GLU A 27 -2.10 15.27 18.14
N GLY A 28 -1.43 14.15 18.32
CA GLY A 28 -1.97 12.93 18.89
C GLY A 28 -1.22 12.59 20.17
N SER A 29 -1.92 12.18 21.19
CA SER A 29 -1.27 11.68 22.41
C SER A 29 -0.35 10.51 22.03
N MET A 30 0.96 10.65 22.28
CA MET A 30 1.93 9.60 22.01
C MET A 30 1.60 8.37 22.89
N LYS A 31 1.28 7.25 22.22
CA LYS A 31 1.01 5.98 22.90
C LYS A 31 2.26 5.12 22.90
N ARG A 32 2.67 4.69 24.08
CA ARG A 32 3.78 3.75 24.22
C ARG A 32 3.32 2.35 23.83
N MET A 33 3.97 1.72 22.84
CA MET A 33 3.65 0.37 22.38
C MET A 33 4.91 -0.37 21.96
N ASN A 34 4.85 -1.71 21.88
CA ASN A 34 5.95 -2.51 21.36
C ASN A 34 5.96 -2.48 19.83
N LEU A 35 7.04 -2.98 19.21
CA LEU A 35 7.25 -2.90 17.77
C LEU A 35 6.13 -3.59 16.97
N PHE A 36 5.77 -4.83 17.31
CA PHE A 36 4.76 -5.55 16.52
C PHE A 36 3.39 -4.90 16.60
N THR A 37 3.01 -4.35 17.76
CA THR A 37 1.78 -3.60 17.92
C THR A 37 1.80 -2.30 17.11
N ALA A 38 2.94 -1.62 17.05
CA ALA A 38 3.10 -0.41 16.25
C ALA A 38 2.99 -0.70 14.74
N VAL A 39 3.56 -1.81 14.28
CA VAL A 39 3.44 -2.24 12.89
C VAL A 39 1.99 -2.61 12.56
N ASN A 40 1.31 -3.35 13.43
CA ASN A 40 -0.11 -3.69 13.26
C ASN A 40 -0.98 -2.44 13.17
N ASP A 41 -0.77 -1.50 14.10
CA ASP A 41 -1.52 -0.24 14.13
C ASP A 41 -1.29 0.61 12.86
N ALA A 42 -0.05 0.68 12.40
CA ALA A 42 0.28 1.36 11.15
C ALA A 42 -0.41 0.75 9.92
N MET A 43 -0.46 -0.58 9.82
CA MET A 43 -1.19 -1.26 8.75
C MET A 43 -2.70 -1.02 8.86
N ARG A 44 -3.26 -1.03 10.08
CA ARG A 44 -4.67 -0.72 10.30
C ARG A 44 -5.01 0.68 9.83
N VAL A 45 -4.24 1.68 10.24
CA VAL A 45 -4.42 3.07 9.81
C VAL A 45 -4.32 3.20 8.29
N ALA A 46 -3.37 2.52 7.66
CA ALA A 46 -3.26 2.53 6.19
C ALA A 46 -4.52 1.96 5.52
N MET A 47 -5.06 0.87 6.05
CA MET A 47 -6.25 0.22 5.50
C MET A 47 -7.55 0.99 5.80
N GLU A 48 -7.63 1.72 6.89
CA GLU A 48 -8.76 2.60 7.22
C GLU A 48 -8.78 3.86 6.34
N THR A 49 -7.59 4.38 6.01
CA THR A 49 -7.47 5.63 5.26
C THR A 49 -7.48 5.44 3.74
N ASP A 50 -7.19 4.23 3.26
CA ASP A 50 -7.16 3.89 1.83
C ASP A 50 -7.91 2.57 1.58
N GLU A 51 -9.09 2.66 0.97
CA GLU A 51 -9.90 1.50 0.60
C GLU A 51 -9.20 0.57 -0.40
N THR A 52 -8.21 1.06 -1.13
CA THR A 52 -7.42 0.26 -2.07
C THR A 52 -6.25 -0.46 -1.42
N ALA A 53 -5.94 -0.17 -0.16
CA ALA A 53 -4.83 -0.81 0.54
C ALA A 53 -5.11 -2.29 0.76
N CYS A 54 -4.14 -3.14 0.40
CA CYS A 54 -4.17 -4.58 0.65
C CYS A 54 -2.90 -5.01 1.38
N VAL A 55 -3.08 -5.90 2.35
CA VAL A 55 -1.98 -6.56 3.09
C VAL A 55 -1.93 -8.02 2.65
N PHE A 56 -0.81 -8.47 2.16
CA PHE A 56 -0.66 -9.85 1.68
C PHE A 56 0.76 -10.36 1.86
N GLY A 57 0.89 -11.67 1.93
CA GLY A 57 2.14 -12.37 2.14
C GLY A 57 1.89 -13.77 2.67
N GLU A 58 2.92 -14.43 3.14
CA GLU A 58 2.81 -15.77 3.70
C GLU A 58 2.18 -15.72 5.08
N ASP A 59 1.12 -16.50 5.32
CA ASP A 59 0.41 -16.61 6.59
C ASP A 59 -0.16 -15.29 7.17
N VAL A 60 -0.24 -14.25 6.38
CA VAL A 60 -0.73 -12.92 6.80
C VAL A 60 -2.17 -12.99 7.31
N GLY A 61 -3.02 -13.85 6.72
CA GLY A 61 -4.42 -13.97 7.10
C GLY A 61 -4.64 -14.40 8.55
N PHE A 62 -3.75 -15.22 9.10
CA PHE A 62 -3.86 -15.62 10.51
C PHE A 62 -3.02 -14.73 11.46
N GLY A 63 -2.25 -13.80 10.93
CA GLY A 63 -1.48 -12.84 11.70
C GLY A 63 0.01 -12.78 11.41
N GLY A 64 0.49 -13.60 10.49
CA GLY A 64 1.91 -13.70 10.17
C GLY A 64 2.74 -14.40 11.25
N VAL A 65 3.97 -14.75 10.92
CA VAL A 65 4.90 -15.44 11.84
C VAL A 65 5.22 -14.57 13.06
N PHE A 66 5.38 -13.28 12.86
CA PHE A 66 5.68 -12.31 13.94
C PHE A 66 4.44 -11.60 14.49
N ARG A 67 3.25 -12.06 14.16
CA ARG A 67 1.97 -11.54 14.66
C ARG A 67 1.68 -10.08 14.31
N CYS A 68 2.38 -9.52 13.34
CA CYS A 68 2.19 -8.12 12.95
C CYS A 68 0.85 -7.86 12.26
N SER A 69 0.25 -8.86 11.60
CA SER A 69 -1.04 -8.74 10.90
C SER A 69 -2.24 -9.34 11.65
N VAL A 70 -2.08 -9.70 12.93
CA VAL A 70 -3.17 -10.29 13.73
C VAL A 70 -4.41 -9.40 13.74
N GLY A 71 -5.57 -10.00 13.46
CA GLY A 71 -6.87 -9.35 13.50
C GLY A 71 -7.23 -8.56 12.23
N LEU A 72 -6.28 -8.27 11.36
CA LEU A 72 -6.55 -7.46 10.16
C LEU A 72 -7.49 -8.16 9.18
N GLN A 73 -7.36 -9.47 8.98
CA GLN A 73 -8.25 -10.19 8.06
C GLN A 73 -9.68 -10.23 8.56
N GLN A 74 -9.89 -10.39 9.87
CA GLN A 74 -11.22 -10.37 10.48
C GLN A 74 -11.88 -9.00 10.36
N GLU A 75 -11.09 -7.93 10.39
CA GLU A 75 -11.56 -6.55 10.36
C GLU A 75 -11.83 -6.07 8.92
N PHE A 76 -10.91 -6.34 7.99
CA PHE A 76 -10.96 -5.80 6.63
C PHE A 76 -11.36 -6.81 5.55
N GLY A 77 -11.50 -8.09 5.92
CA GLY A 77 -11.93 -9.16 5.03
C GLY A 77 -10.79 -9.78 4.20
N GLU A 78 -11.03 -11.00 3.71
CA GLU A 78 -10.07 -11.79 2.94
C GLU A 78 -9.69 -11.17 1.58
N HIS A 79 -10.52 -10.31 1.04
CA HIS A 79 -10.24 -9.62 -0.22
C HIS A 79 -9.20 -8.50 -0.09
N ARG A 80 -8.93 -8.05 1.14
CA ARG A 80 -7.93 -7.02 1.43
C ARG A 80 -6.76 -7.54 2.26
N VAL A 81 -6.95 -8.65 3.00
CA VAL A 81 -5.90 -9.29 3.80
C VAL A 81 -5.87 -10.77 3.47
N PHE A 82 -4.88 -11.22 2.72
CA PHE A 82 -4.87 -12.57 2.19
C PHE A 82 -3.49 -13.22 2.14
N ASN A 83 -3.50 -14.55 2.22
CA ASN A 83 -2.28 -15.35 2.10
C ASN A 83 -1.85 -15.47 0.64
N THR A 84 -0.55 -15.53 0.44
CA THR A 84 0.08 -15.89 -0.83
C THR A 84 0.78 -17.23 -0.71
N PRO A 85 1.08 -17.90 -1.84
CA PRO A 85 2.05 -18.99 -1.84
C PRO A 85 3.41 -18.51 -1.32
N LEU A 86 4.22 -19.46 -0.84
CA LEU A 86 5.60 -19.22 -0.39
C LEU A 86 6.50 -18.97 -1.61
N CYS A 87 6.50 -17.72 -2.07
CA CYS A 87 7.26 -17.27 -3.23
C CYS A 87 7.48 -15.76 -3.15
N GLU A 88 8.57 -15.31 -2.56
CA GLU A 88 8.84 -13.90 -2.31
C GLU A 88 9.02 -13.10 -3.60
N GLN A 89 9.55 -13.73 -4.65
CA GLN A 89 9.60 -13.13 -5.98
C GLN A 89 8.19 -12.82 -6.51
N GLY A 90 7.26 -13.74 -6.36
CA GLY A 90 5.86 -13.57 -6.75
C GLY A 90 5.15 -12.51 -5.91
N ILE A 91 5.40 -12.49 -4.60
CA ILE A 91 4.85 -11.48 -3.68
C ILE A 91 5.30 -10.08 -4.11
N ALA A 92 6.61 -9.89 -4.35
CA ALA A 92 7.15 -8.61 -4.80
C ALA A 92 6.61 -8.21 -6.18
N GLY A 93 6.56 -9.13 -7.14
CA GLY A 93 6.02 -8.87 -8.48
C GLY A 93 4.56 -8.46 -8.45
N PHE A 94 3.74 -9.16 -7.66
CA PHE A 94 2.32 -8.80 -7.47
C PHE A 94 2.18 -7.41 -6.83
N ALA A 95 2.98 -7.11 -5.78
CA ALA A 95 2.97 -5.81 -5.11
C ALA A 95 3.27 -4.67 -6.08
N ILE A 96 4.28 -4.83 -6.92
CA ILE A 96 4.68 -3.83 -7.93
C ILE A 96 3.56 -3.63 -8.95
N GLY A 97 2.99 -4.71 -9.47
CA GLY A 97 1.87 -4.64 -10.41
C GLY A 97 0.64 -3.95 -9.81
N TYR A 98 0.30 -4.30 -8.57
CA TYR A 98 -0.82 -3.70 -7.85
C TYR A 98 -0.61 -2.20 -7.60
N ALA A 99 0.59 -1.82 -7.15
CA ALA A 99 0.97 -0.42 -6.93
C ALA A 99 1.01 0.39 -8.22
N SER A 100 1.39 -0.21 -9.34
CA SER A 100 1.43 0.46 -10.64
C SER A 100 0.04 0.89 -11.15
N MET A 101 -0.99 0.24 -10.64
CA MET A 101 -2.40 0.60 -10.91
C MET A 101 -2.91 1.71 -9.97
N GLY A 102 -2.03 2.37 -9.22
CA GLY A 102 -2.38 3.46 -8.31
C GLY A 102 -2.99 3.01 -6.98
N LYS A 103 -2.76 1.77 -6.58
CA LYS A 103 -3.26 1.18 -5.34
C LYS A 103 -2.16 1.02 -4.30
N THR A 104 -2.51 0.91 -3.03
CA THR A 104 -1.53 0.72 -1.94
C THR A 104 -1.31 -0.76 -1.67
N ALA A 105 -0.10 -1.24 -1.94
CA ALA A 105 0.34 -2.60 -1.67
C ALA A 105 1.20 -2.66 -0.40
N ILE A 106 0.81 -3.48 0.56
CA ILE A 106 1.58 -3.80 1.76
C ILE A 106 1.92 -5.28 1.70
N ALA A 107 3.12 -5.59 1.22
CA ALA A 107 3.59 -6.96 1.02
C ALA A 107 4.52 -7.38 2.16
N GLU A 108 4.17 -8.46 2.86
CA GLU A 108 5.01 -9.00 3.92
C GLU A 108 6.01 -10.00 3.33
N ILE A 109 7.29 -9.79 3.59
CA ILE A 109 8.35 -10.79 3.49
C ILE A 109 8.69 -11.20 4.91
N GLN A 110 8.46 -12.46 5.28
CA GLN A 110 8.51 -12.94 6.68
C GLN A 110 9.84 -12.70 7.37
N PHE A 111 10.94 -12.91 6.66
CA PHE A 111 12.30 -12.75 7.16
C PHE A 111 13.13 -11.92 6.21
N ALA A 112 14.00 -11.05 6.74
CA ALA A 112 14.87 -10.20 5.94
C ALA A 112 15.79 -11.01 5.00
N ASP A 113 16.20 -12.21 5.40
CA ASP A 113 17.03 -13.11 4.59
C ASP A 113 16.32 -13.57 3.31
N TYR A 114 15.01 -13.60 3.28
CA TYR A 114 14.21 -14.03 2.14
C TYR A 114 13.85 -12.90 1.17
N ILE A 115 14.41 -11.71 1.38
CA ILE A 115 14.29 -10.61 0.41
C ILE A 115 15.07 -10.91 -0.89
N PHE A 116 16.09 -11.76 -0.85
CA PHE A 116 16.96 -12.01 -2.00
C PHE A 116 16.22 -12.58 -3.22
N PRO A 117 15.30 -13.55 -3.11
CA PRO A 117 14.48 -13.96 -4.25
C PRO A 117 13.61 -12.85 -4.84
N ALA A 118 13.16 -11.91 -3.99
CA ALA A 118 12.37 -10.76 -4.41
C ALA A 118 13.21 -9.61 -4.98
N PHE A 119 14.52 -9.61 -4.76
CA PHE A 119 15.41 -8.51 -5.11
C PHE A 119 15.44 -8.22 -6.62
N ASP A 120 15.36 -9.26 -7.44
CA ASP A 120 15.26 -9.12 -8.89
C ASP A 120 14.06 -8.23 -9.29
N GLN A 121 12.89 -8.49 -8.73
CA GLN A 121 11.68 -7.70 -8.98
C GLN A 121 11.83 -6.25 -8.51
N ILE A 122 12.50 -6.03 -7.38
CA ILE A 122 12.73 -4.69 -6.84
C ILE A 122 13.64 -3.89 -7.79
N VAL A 123 14.74 -4.48 -8.25
CA VAL A 123 15.74 -3.81 -9.09
C VAL A 123 15.27 -3.67 -10.54
N ASN A 124 14.70 -4.72 -11.10
CA ASN A 124 14.35 -4.76 -12.52
C ASN A 124 12.95 -4.28 -12.83
N GLU A 125 12.03 -4.34 -11.88
CA GLU A 125 10.68 -3.86 -12.09
C GLU A 125 10.39 -2.59 -11.27
N ALA A 126 10.41 -2.62 -9.94
CA ALA A 126 10.02 -1.45 -9.14
C ALA A 126 10.85 -0.21 -9.47
N ALA A 127 12.17 -0.35 -9.51
CA ALA A 127 13.08 0.77 -9.79
C ALA A 127 12.94 1.33 -11.21
N LYS A 128 12.50 0.52 -12.17
CA LYS A 128 12.46 0.87 -13.60
C LYS A 128 11.04 1.15 -14.12
N PHE A 129 10.01 0.78 -13.40
CA PHE A 129 8.63 0.81 -13.88
C PHE A 129 8.19 2.20 -14.34
N ARG A 130 8.66 3.25 -13.65
CA ARG A 130 8.27 4.62 -13.96
C ARG A 130 8.81 5.13 -15.30
N TYR A 131 9.99 4.65 -15.74
CA TYR A 131 10.60 5.15 -16.96
C TYR A 131 10.40 4.23 -18.17
N ARG A 132 10.00 2.99 -17.96
CA ARG A 132 9.60 2.07 -19.03
C ARG A 132 8.21 2.38 -19.54
#